data_30fe923aebacfb4d48320990e77721f8
#
_entry.id   30fe923aebacfb4d48320990e77721f8
#
_cell.length_a   1.000
_cell.length_b   1.000
_cell.length_c   1.000
_cell.angle_alpha   90.00
_cell.angle_beta   90.00
_cell.angle_gamma   90.00
#
_symmetry.space_group_name_H-M   'P 1'
#
loop_
_entity.id
_entity.type
_entity.pdbx_description
1 polymer ?
#
loop_
_entity_poly.entity_id
_entity_poly.type
_entity_poly.pdbx_seq_one_letter_code
_entity_poly.pdbx_strand_id
1 'polypeptide(L)'
;MPADVMDFGTEESLQSIPVPALAEDEEQIGRQLKRRDRKALLGYGLSAFVVIVIDEAAAFHFDMAERFGIAPILARRALYLVLTTALWAALLRANRRLVSKTMHDKQASYESVLLAYDNALGLKDAYTGGYGRRVAFYADGSASAMDFPHAEVNAAREAALLHDIGKIGISDAILTKPGELTTEEIGAILEHPAMGAGIVESIPLLAHHSPAVRHLHERFDGGGYPDGLHGHHIPLAARIIAVADVLDALNSDRSYRGSMPLDAAVTEVSNVSGKLFDPEIVGVVTDQSVLHVLRNTPTDYPSTHNDRSN
;
A
#
# COMPACT_ATOMS: atom_id res chain seq x y z
N MET A 1 9.57 53.47 -4.44
CA MET A 1 10.33 52.49 -3.66
C MET A 1 10.03 51.13 -4.23
N PRO A 2 11.01 50.35 -4.69
CA PRO A 2 10.79 49.15 -5.47
C PRO A 2 10.41 47.96 -4.56
N ALA A 3 9.47 47.16 -5.04
CA ALA A 3 9.11 45.85 -4.49
C ALA A 3 10.24 44.85 -4.81
N ASP A 4 10.86 44.32 -3.78
CA ASP A 4 11.76 43.16 -3.89
C ASP A 4 10.94 41.94 -4.33
N VAL A 5 11.11 41.58 -5.59
CA VAL A 5 10.71 40.26 -6.12
C VAL A 5 11.74 39.29 -5.55
N MET A 6 11.31 38.42 -4.60
CA MET A 6 12.09 37.26 -4.22
C MET A 6 12.20 36.34 -5.44
N ASP A 7 13.36 36.32 -6.01
CA ASP A 7 13.82 35.40 -7.03
C ASP A 7 13.87 33.99 -6.41
N PHE A 8 12.87 33.17 -6.69
CA PHE A 8 12.94 31.74 -6.44
C PHE A 8 13.84 31.16 -7.53
N GLY A 9 15.10 30.96 -7.14
CA GLY A 9 16.15 30.44 -7.99
C GLY A 9 15.71 29.30 -8.90
N THR A 10 16.24 29.41 -10.11
CA THR A 10 16.14 28.58 -11.28
C THR A 10 16.16 27.07 -10.98
N GLU A 11 15.57 26.28 -11.89
CA GLU A 11 15.41 24.80 -11.95
C GLU A 11 16.63 23.93 -11.56
N GLU A 12 17.79 24.51 -11.33
CA GLU A 12 19.01 23.79 -10.92
C GLU A 12 19.07 23.40 -9.43
N SER A 13 18.23 23.98 -8.55
CA SER A 13 18.29 23.69 -7.11
C SER A 13 17.43 22.50 -6.67
N LEU A 14 16.62 21.91 -7.56
CA LEU A 14 15.86 20.66 -7.32
C LEU A 14 16.59 19.40 -7.77
N GLN A 15 17.80 19.54 -8.34
CA GLN A 15 18.66 18.41 -8.62
C GLN A 15 19.32 17.90 -7.34
N SER A 16 18.98 16.67 -7.03
CA SER A 16 19.69 15.79 -6.09
C SER A 16 19.50 16.06 -4.59
N ILE A 17 18.32 15.75 -4.07
CA ILE A 17 18.35 14.95 -2.85
C ILE A 17 18.73 13.54 -3.33
N PRO A 18 19.91 13.03 -3.01
CA PRO A 18 20.28 11.70 -3.44
C PRO A 18 19.29 10.73 -2.80
N VAL A 19 18.61 9.93 -3.62
CA VAL A 19 17.81 8.77 -3.24
C VAL A 19 18.74 7.53 -3.32
N PRO A 20 19.80 7.41 -2.48
CA PRO A 20 20.64 6.22 -2.41
C PRO A 20 20.21 5.28 -1.28
N ALA A 21 19.40 5.75 -0.31
CA ALA A 21 19.22 5.00 0.94
C ALA A 21 18.34 3.76 0.77
N LEU A 22 17.27 3.78 -0.04
CA LEU A 22 16.33 2.66 -0.10
C LEU A 22 16.81 1.53 -1.02
N ALA A 23 17.43 1.84 -2.16
CA ALA A 23 18.01 0.82 -3.03
C ALA A 23 19.26 0.19 -2.38
N GLU A 24 20.06 0.99 -1.66
CA GLU A 24 21.17 0.47 -0.85
C GLU A 24 20.67 -0.38 0.31
N ASP A 25 19.55 -0.01 0.96
CA ASP A 25 18.94 -0.81 2.02
C ASP A 25 18.37 -2.13 1.50
N GLU A 26 17.70 -2.18 0.36
CA GLU A 26 17.23 -3.44 -0.24
C GLU A 26 18.40 -4.35 -0.64
N GLU A 27 19.42 -3.78 -1.24
CA GLU A 27 20.63 -4.54 -1.58
C GLU A 27 21.40 -4.94 -0.32
N GLN A 28 21.42 -4.11 0.71
CA GLN A 28 22.04 -4.40 2.00
C GLN A 28 21.25 -5.46 2.78
N ILE A 29 19.92 -5.40 2.79
CA ILE A 29 19.03 -6.41 3.36
C ILE A 29 19.17 -7.72 2.56
N GLY A 30 19.17 -7.67 1.24
CA GLY A 30 19.41 -8.83 0.38
C GLY A 30 20.78 -9.46 0.62
N ARG A 31 21.83 -8.65 0.80
CA ARG A 31 23.18 -9.11 1.17
C ARG A 31 23.21 -9.68 2.59
N GLN A 32 22.51 -9.08 3.56
CA GLN A 32 22.42 -9.59 4.93
C GLN A 32 21.65 -10.91 5.00
N LEU A 33 20.53 -11.05 4.26
CA LEU A 33 19.78 -12.30 4.15
C LEU A 33 20.62 -13.41 3.51
N LYS A 34 21.25 -13.14 2.34
CA LYS A 34 22.17 -14.09 1.68
C LYS A 34 23.36 -14.46 2.58
N ARG A 35 23.90 -13.51 3.33
CA ARG A 35 25.01 -13.75 4.26
C ARG A 35 24.57 -14.57 5.47
N ARG A 36 23.34 -14.40 5.93
CA ARG A 36 22.75 -15.14 7.05
C ARG A 36 22.36 -16.56 6.64
N ASP A 37 21.74 -16.73 5.47
CA ASP A 37 21.44 -18.05 4.91
C ASP A 37 22.72 -18.83 4.63
N ARG A 38 23.76 -18.16 4.13
CA ARG A 38 25.09 -18.76 3.93
C ARG A 38 25.74 -19.15 5.25
N LYS A 39 25.61 -18.35 6.31
CA LYS A 39 26.08 -18.69 7.67
C LYS A 39 25.30 -19.87 8.26
N ALA A 40 23.98 -19.91 8.06
CA ALA A 40 23.14 -21.02 8.50
C ALA A 40 23.49 -22.32 7.76
N LEU A 41 23.68 -22.27 6.44
CA LEU A 41 24.14 -23.39 5.64
C LEU A 41 25.54 -23.87 6.02
N LEU A 42 26.47 -22.93 6.26
CA LEU A 42 27.82 -23.25 6.74
C LEU A 42 27.79 -23.86 8.15
N GLY A 43 26.95 -23.33 9.03
CA GLY A 43 26.75 -23.89 10.39
C GLY A 43 26.19 -25.31 10.35
N TYR A 44 25.22 -25.57 9.47
CA TYR A 44 24.68 -26.91 9.25
C TYR A 44 25.72 -27.85 8.67
N GLY A 45 26.42 -27.43 7.61
CA GLY A 45 27.48 -28.22 7.00
C GLY A 45 28.62 -28.56 8.00
N LEU A 46 29.00 -27.56 8.81
CA LEU A 46 30.02 -27.74 9.84
C LEU A 46 29.54 -28.68 10.96
N SER A 47 28.30 -28.53 11.43
CA SER A 47 27.74 -29.41 12.46
C SER A 47 27.59 -30.86 11.97
N ALA A 48 27.11 -31.04 10.73
CA ALA A 48 27.05 -32.36 10.10
C ALA A 48 28.46 -33.00 9.91
N PHE A 49 29.42 -32.19 9.47
CA PHE A 49 30.81 -32.63 9.33
C PHE A 49 31.44 -33.04 10.67
N VAL A 50 31.26 -32.22 11.71
CA VAL A 50 31.74 -32.52 13.08
C VAL A 50 31.12 -33.83 13.59
N VAL A 51 29.84 -34.04 13.37
CA VAL A 51 29.14 -35.27 13.75
C VAL A 51 29.69 -36.48 13.03
N ILE A 52 29.95 -36.38 11.71
CA ILE A 52 30.51 -37.45 10.91
C ILE A 52 31.93 -37.77 11.40
N VAL A 53 32.77 -36.76 11.64
CA VAL A 53 34.15 -36.96 12.10
C VAL A 53 34.17 -37.59 13.50
N ILE A 54 33.29 -37.18 14.40
CA ILE A 54 33.17 -37.77 15.75
C ILE A 54 32.71 -39.25 15.63
N ASP A 55 31.76 -39.52 14.73
CA ASP A 55 31.26 -40.89 14.50
C ASP A 55 32.32 -41.81 13.95
N GLU A 56 33.13 -41.33 13.00
CA GLU A 56 34.24 -42.06 12.41
C GLU A 56 35.38 -42.30 13.42
N ALA A 57 35.76 -41.28 14.18
CA ALA A 57 36.77 -41.38 15.25
C ALA A 57 36.33 -42.31 16.37
N ALA A 58 35.06 -42.28 16.76
CA ALA A 58 34.51 -43.18 17.76
C ALA A 58 34.41 -44.65 17.24
N ALA A 59 34.09 -44.83 15.96
CA ALA A 59 34.09 -46.17 15.33
C ALA A 59 35.50 -46.76 15.24
N PHE A 60 36.51 -45.93 15.01
CA PHE A 60 37.92 -46.33 14.97
C PHE A 60 38.51 -46.66 16.37
N HIS A 61 38.09 -45.90 17.43
CA HIS A 61 38.60 -46.09 18.79
C HIS A 61 37.93 -47.22 19.55
N PHE A 62 36.69 -47.54 19.23
CA PHE A 62 35.92 -48.60 19.82
C PHE A 62 35.55 -49.57 18.75
N ASP A 63 36.17 -50.73 18.76
CA ASP A 63 35.83 -51.88 17.90
C ASP A 63 34.41 -52.41 18.31
N MET A 64 33.46 -51.49 18.30
CA MET A 64 32.11 -51.63 18.84
C MET A 64 31.28 -52.63 18.03
N ALA A 65 31.57 -52.74 16.72
CA ALA A 65 30.86 -53.67 15.85
C ALA A 65 31.20 -55.12 16.16
N GLU A 66 32.44 -55.42 16.49
CA GLU A 66 32.86 -56.76 16.86
C GLU A 66 32.35 -57.13 18.27
N ARG A 67 32.28 -56.18 19.18
CA ARG A 67 31.95 -56.42 20.58
C ARG A 67 30.47 -56.36 20.92
N PHE A 68 29.66 -55.53 20.23
CA PHE A 68 28.26 -55.25 20.54
C PHE A 68 27.31 -55.37 19.34
N GLY A 69 27.81 -55.70 18.16
CA GLY A 69 27.01 -55.78 16.95
C GLY A 69 26.71 -54.43 16.31
N ILE A 70 25.95 -54.43 15.22
CA ILE A 70 25.62 -53.24 14.40
C ILE A 70 24.53 -52.35 15.05
N ALA A 71 23.69 -52.90 15.94
CA ALA A 71 22.52 -52.21 16.47
C ALA A 71 22.82 -50.85 17.20
N PRO A 72 23.83 -50.74 18.10
CA PRO A 72 24.16 -49.46 18.76
C PRO A 72 24.69 -48.42 17.78
N ILE A 73 25.38 -48.82 16.70
CA ILE A 73 25.85 -47.89 15.67
C ILE A 73 24.68 -47.28 14.90
N LEU A 74 23.73 -48.14 14.49
CA LEU A 74 22.52 -47.68 13.81
C LEU A 74 21.64 -46.78 14.70
N ALA A 75 21.48 -47.12 15.98
CA ALA A 75 20.75 -46.30 16.93
C ALA A 75 21.37 -44.90 17.12
N ARG A 76 22.70 -44.83 17.22
CA ARG A 76 23.41 -43.54 17.32
C ARG A 76 23.26 -42.71 16.05
N ARG A 77 23.40 -43.29 14.85
CA ARG A 77 23.18 -42.59 13.56
C ARG A 77 21.76 -42.12 13.41
N ALA A 78 20.75 -42.89 13.80
CA ALA A 78 19.36 -42.48 13.83
C ALA A 78 19.13 -41.31 14.77
N LEU A 79 19.70 -41.31 15.97
CA LEU A 79 19.62 -40.22 16.93
C LEU A 79 20.22 -38.92 16.34
N TYR A 80 21.41 -39.00 15.70
CA TYR A 80 22.00 -37.82 15.04
C TYR A 80 21.12 -37.26 13.93
N LEU A 81 20.54 -38.13 13.10
CA LEU A 81 19.61 -37.72 12.04
C LEU A 81 18.40 -36.98 12.63
N VAL A 82 17.82 -37.51 13.69
CA VAL A 82 16.68 -36.86 14.38
C VAL A 82 17.09 -35.53 14.98
N LEU A 83 18.19 -35.44 15.69
CA LEU A 83 18.66 -34.20 16.32
C LEU A 83 19.01 -33.12 15.29
N THR A 84 19.73 -33.48 14.22
CA THR A 84 20.07 -32.53 13.15
C THR A 84 18.83 -32.05 12.40
N THR A 85 17.87 -32.94 12.13
CA THR A 85 16.58 -32.59 11.49
C THR A 85 15.74 -31.69 12.42
N ALA A 86 15.68 -31.99 13.71
CA ALA A 86 14.97 -31.16 14.68
C ALA A 86 15.59 -29.76 14.82
N LEU A 87 16.92 -29.68 14.88
CA LEU A 87 17.65 -28.40 14.92
C LEU A 87 17.37 -27.58 13.64
N TRP A 88 17.47 -28.22 12.47
CA TRP A 88 17.19 -27.55 11.20
C TRP A 88 15.75 -27.06 11.13
N ALA A 89 14.79 -27.88 11.53
CA ALA A 89 13.38 -27.48 11.59
C ALA A 89 13.16 -26.30 12.56
N ALA A 90 13.85 -26.26 13.71
CA ALA A 90 13.79 -25.15 14.66
C ALA A 90 14.37 -23.86 14.05
N LEU A 91 15.50 -23.93 13.37
CA LEU A 91 16.13 -22.80 12.69
C LEU A 91 15.25 -22.25 11.56
N LEU A 92 14.65 -23.11 10.75
CA LEU A 92 13.71 -22.70 9.71
C LEU A 92 12.46 -22.00 10.29
N ARG A 93 11.90 -22.56 11.37
CA ARG A 93 10.75 -21.92 12.07
C ARG A 93 11.14 -20.55 12.63
N ALA A 94 12.30 -20.43 13.28
CA ALA A 94 12.78 -19.16 13.80
C ALA A 94 13.02 -18.13 12.68
N ASN A 95 13.61 -18.55 11.56
CA ASN A 95 13.81 -17.68 10.41
C ASN A 95 12.49 -17.20 9.80
N ARG A 96 11.51 -18.12 9.59
CA ARG A 96 10.17 -17.75 9.10
C ARG A 96 9.49 -16.75 10.02
N ARG A 97 9.52 -16.95 11.33
CA ARG A 97 8.93 -16.01 12.31
C ARG A 97 9.58 -14.63 12.23
N LEU A 98 10.90 -14.57 12.09
CA LEU A 98 11.61 -13.30 11.99
C LEU A 98 11.30 -12.57 10.68
N VAL A 99 11.27 -13.27 9.54
CA VAL A 99 10.89 -12.71 8.24
C VAL A 99 9.46 -12.20 8.28
N SER A 100 8.52 -13.03 8.79
CA SER A 100 7.12 -12.62 8.93
C SER A 100 6.96 -11.39 9.81
N LYS A 101 7.65 -11.32 10.96
CA LYS A 101 7.64 -10.14 11.82
C LYS A 101 8.18 -8.90 11.11
N THR A 102 9.33 -9.01 10.43
CA THR A 102 9.92 -7.88 9.71
C THR A 102 9.01 -7.37 8.59
N MET A 103 8.35 -8.28 7.86
CA MET A 103 7.38 -7.89 6.83
C MET A 103 6.15 -7.20 7.44
N HIS A 104 5.65 -7.71 8.56
CA HIS A 104 4.53 -7.09 9.27
C HIS A 104 4.90 -5.68 9.79
N ASP A 105 6.08 -5.53 10.40
CA ASP A 105 6.55 -4.24 10.90
C ASP A 105 6.73 -3.22 9.75
N LYS A 106 7.23 -3.66 8.58
CA LYS A 106 7.34 -2.82 7.39
C LYS A 106 5.96 -2.39 6.86
N GLN A 107 5.02 -3.33 6.78
CA GLN A 107 3.66 -3.03 6.34
C GLN A 107 2.97 -2.03 7.27
N ALA A 108 3.07 -2.23 8.59
CA ALA A 108 2.51 -1.29 9.57
C ALA A 108 3.15 0.10 9.48
N SER A 109 4.46 0.18 9.24
CA SER A 109 5.15 1.46 9.02
C SER A 109 4.67 2.15 7.75
N TYR A 110 4.49 1.39 6.67
CA TYR A 110 3.97 1.89 5.40
C TYR A 110 2.55 2.47 5.55
N GLU A 111 1.65 1.72 6.16
CA GLU A 111 0.28 2.19 6.44
C GLU A 111 0.27 3.45 7.33
N SER A 112 1.18 3.51 8.32
CA SER A 112 1.32 4.69 9.18
C SER A 112 1.74 5.93 8.38
N VAL A 113 2.58 5.78 7.36
CA VAL A 113 2.99 6.88 6.47
C VAL A 113 1.80 7.35 5.64
N LEU A 114 1.02 6.45 5.02
CA LEU A 114 -0.18 6.82 4.26
C LEU A 114 -1.18 7.57 5.12
N LEU A 115 -1.43 7.09 6.34
CA LEU A 115 -2.34 7.75 7.29
C LEU A 115 -1.80 9.11 7.78
N ALA A 116 -0.48 9.26 7.88
CA ALA A 116 0.13 10.55 8.23
C ALA A 116 -0.08 11.58 7.12
N TYR A 117 -0.03 11.18 5.85
CA TYR A 117 -0.36 12.05 4.72
C TYR A 117 -1.83 12.48 4.73
N ASP A 118 -2.78 11.54 4.92
CA ASP A 118 -4.21 11.84 5.03
C ASP A 118 -4.48 12.82 6.20
N ASN A 119 -3.86 12.61 7.35
CA ASN A 119 -3.98 13.52 8.49
C ASN A 119 -3.37 14.90 8.20
N ALA A 120 -2.19 14.97 7.56
CA ALA A 120 -1.55 16.24 7.21
C ALA A 120 -2.40 17.04 6.23
N LEU A 121 -3.03 16.37 5.27
CA LEU A 121 -3.94 17.00 4.33
C LEU A 121 -5.19 17.53 5.04
N GLY A 122 -5.74 16.78 6.00
CA GLY A 122 -6.88 17.21 6.82
C GLY A 122 -6.59 18.44 7.69
N LEU A 123 -5.32 18.74 8.02
CA LEU A 123 -4.93 19.99 8.68
C LEU A 123 -4.96 21.20 7.72
N LYS A 124 -4.69 20.95 6.44
CA LYS A 124 -4.67 21.99 5.41
C LYS A 124 -6.06 22.34 4.88
N ASP A 125 -6.90 21.34 4.72
CA ASP A 125 -8.27 21.46 4.28
C ASP A 125 -9.20 20.88 5.36
N ALA A 126 -9.81 21.75 6.17
CA ALA A 126 -10.63 21.34 7.31
C ALA A 126 -11.82 20.45 6.93
N TYR A 127 -12.18 20.39 5.64
CA TYR A 127 -13.23 19.51 5.11
C TYR A 127 -12.74 18.08 4.81
N THR A 128 -11.42 17.86 4.78
CA THR A 128 -10.81 16.57 4.39
C THR A 128 -10.41 15.70 5.59
N GLY A 129 -10.66 16.12 6.83
CA GLY A 129 -10.37 15.29 8.01
C GLY A 129 -11.05 13.92 7.95
N GLY A 130 -10.27 12.85 7.73
CA GLY A 130 -10.76 11.47 7.56
C GLY A 130 -11.45 11.18 6.22
N TYR A 131 -11.48 12.14 5.29
CA TYR A 131 -12.07 12.00 3.96
C TYR A 131 -11.36 10.90 3.16
N GLY A 132 -10.04 10.94 3.07
CA GLY A 132 -9.25 9.94 2.37
C GLY A 132 -9.50 8.52 2.89
N ARG A 133 -9.71 8.35 4.20
CA ARG A 133 -10.05 7.05 4.80
C ARG A 133 -11.42 6.54 4.37
N ARG A 134 -12.43 7.40 4.31
CA ARG A 134 -13.77 7.00 3.86
C ARG A 134 -13.76 6.66 2.38
N VAL A 135 -13.09 7.47 1.54
CA VAL A 135 -12.90 7.16 0.11
C VAL A 135 -12.16 5.82 -0.05
N ALA A 136 -11.10 5.58 0.73
CA ALA A 136 -10.38 4.32 0.71
C ALA A 136 -11.27 3.12 1.10
N PHE A 137 -12.18 3.30 2.06
CA PHE A 137 -13.15 2.27 2.43
C PHE A 137 -14.14 1.97 1.29
N TYR A 138 -14.69 3.01 0.64
CA TYR A 138 -15.57 2.82 -0.51
C TYR A 138 -14.83 2.15 -1.68
N ALA A 139 -13.57 2.52 -1.92
CA ALA A 139 -12.74 1.93 -2.96
C ALA A 139 -12.44 0.45 -2.67
N ASP A 140 -12.07 0.11 -1.43
CA ASP A 140 -11.83 -1.28 -0.97
C ASP A 140 -13.08 -2.14 -1.11
N GLY A 141 -14.22 -1.65 -0.64
CA GLY A 141 -15.50 -2.35 -0.73
C GLY A 141 -15.92 -2.62 -2.17
N SER A 142 -15.79 -1.63 -3.04
CA SER A 142 -16.10 -1.75 -4.47
C SER A 142 -15.17 -2.72 -5.17
N ALA A 143 -13.86 -2.57 -5.00
CA ALA A 143 -12.86 -3.43 -5.64
C ALA A 143 -12.93 -4.88 -5.14
N SER A 144 -13.17 -5.09 -3.84
CA SER A 144 -13.33 -6.43 -3.26
C SER A 144 -14.55 -7.18 -3.82
N ALA A 145 -15.63 -6.45 -4.12
CA ALA A 145 -16.85 -7.02 -4.68
C ALA A 145 -16.73 -7.36 -6.18
N MET A 146 -15.74 -6.81 -6.88
CA MET A 146 -15.44 -7.10 -8.28
C MET A 146 -14.57 -8.34 -8.47
N ASP A 147 -14.25 -9.07 -7.40
CA ASP A 147 -13.39 -10.26 -7.41
C ASP A 147 -11.99 -10.00 -8.02
N PHE A 148 -11.50 -8.77 -7.86
CA PHE A 148 -10.15 -8.43 -8.28
C PHE A 148 -9.09 -9.07 -7.39
N PRO A 149 -7.87 -9.32 -7.92
CA PRO A 149 -6.74 -9.75 -7.12
C PRO A 149 -6.51 -8.81 -5.93
N HIS A 150 -6.20 -9.34 -4.76
CA HIS A 150 -5.94 -8.53 -3.55
C HIS A 150 -4.93 -7.40 -3.74
N ALA A 151 -3.97 -7.58 -4.66
CA ALA A 151 -3.00 -6.53 -4.98
C ALA A 151 -3.66 -5.30 -5.63
N GLU A 152 -4.65 -5.47 -6.50
CA GLU A 152 -5.37 -4.38 -7.16
C GLU A 152 -6.33 -3.69 -6.21
N VAL A 153 -7.01 -4.46 -5.34
CA VAL A 153 -7.84 -3.93 -4.25
C VAL A 153 -7.01 -3.03 -3.34
N ASN A 154 -5.87 -3.53 -2.87
CA ASN A 154 -4.96 -2.74 -2.03
C ASN A 154 -4.44 -1.50 -2.76
N ALA A 155 -4.09 -1.61 -4.03
CA ALA A 155 -3.61 -0.47 -4.82
C ALA A 155 -4.66 0.63 -4.94
N ALA A 156 -5.93 0.28 -5.16
CA ALA A 156 -7.03 1.24 -5.20
C ALA A 156 -7.24 1.91 -3.83
N ARG A 157 -7.24 1.13 -2.74
CA ARG A 157 -7.37 1.63 -1.37
C ARG A 157 -6.24 2.59 -0.99
N GLU A 158 -5.00 2.23 -1.29
CA GLU A 158 -3.81 3.02 -0.94
C GLU A 158 -3.74 4.31 -1.78
N ALA A 159 -4.04 4.23 -3.07
CA ALA A 159 -4.13 5.41 -3.93
C ALA A 159 -5.26 6.35 -3.49
N ALA A 160 -6.38 5.83 -2.96
CA ALA A 160 -7.44 6.63 -2.39
C ALA A 160 -7.00 7.46 -1.17
N LEU A 161 -6.07 6.96 -0.35
CA LEU A 161 -5.48 7.76 0.75
C LEU A 161 -4.59 8.89 0.25
N LEU A 162 -4.07 8.77 -0.97
CA LEU A 162 -3.11 9.71 -1.57
C LEU A 162 -3.74 10.65 -2.60
N HIS A 163 -5.01 10.42 -2.97
CA HIS A 163 -5.62 11.05 -4.14
C HIS A 163 -5.59 12.57 -4.14
N ASP A 164 -5.70 13.17 -2.98
CA ASP A 164 -5.76 14.61 -2.76
C ASP A 164 -4.42 15.24 -2.33
N ILE A 165 -3.32 14.48 -2.28
CA ILE A 165 -2.04 14.94 -1.73
C ILE A 165 -1.50 16.18 -2.46
N GLY A 166 -1.85 16.37 -3.72
CA GLY A 166 -1.45 17.54 -4.50
C GLY A 166 -2.05 18.85 -4.02
N LYS A 167 -3.12 18.83 -3.21
CA LYS A 167 -3.68 20.02 -2.57
C LYS A 167 -2.68 20.72 -1.64
N ILE A 168 -1.62 20.03 -1.22
CA ILE A 168 -0.51 20.65 -0.48
C ILE A 168 0.12 21.80 -1.27
N GLY A 169 0.18 21.71 -2.60
CA GLY A 169 0.69 22.73 -3.48
C GLY A 169 -0.25 23.92 -3.74
N ILE A 170 -1.52 23.83 -3.34
CA ILE A 170 -2.50 24.89 -3.56
C ILE A 170 -2.47 25.88 -2.38
N SER A 171 -2.59 27.19 -2.67
CA SER A 171 -2.68 28.22 -1.63
C SER A 171 -3.90 28.06 -0.74
N ASP A 172 -3.71 28.20 0.58
CA ASP A 172 -4.81 28.16 1.55
C ASP A 172 -5.87 29.25 1.26
N ALA A 173 -5.44 30.41 0.74
CA ALA A 173 -6.34 31.49 0.32
C ALA A 173 -7.34 31.05 -0.77
N ILE A 174 -7.00 30.04 -1.57
CA ILE A 174 -7.87 29.46 -2.60
C ILE A 174 -8.73 28.35 -1.98
N LEU A 175 -8.11 27.41 -1.26
CA LEU A 175 -8.80 26.25 -0.68
C LEU A 175 -9.87 26.63 0.35
N THR A 176 -9.63 27.70 1.13
CA THR A 176 -10.52 28.15 2.21
C THR A 176 -11.30 29.40 1.86
N LYS A 177 -11.29 29.83 0.58
CA LYS A 177 -11.94 31.04 0.14
C LYS A 177 -13.46 30.98 0.41
N PRO A 178 -14.01 31.95 1.16
CA PRO A 178 -15.44 32.04 1.29
C PRO A 178 -16.03 32.63 0.00
N GLY A 179 -16.90 31.90 -0.68
CA GLY A 179 -17.61 32.35 -1.88
C GLY A 179 -17.13 31.69 -3.17
N GLU A 180 -17.47 32.25 -4.31
CA GLU A 180 -17.14 31.68 -5.63
C GLU A 180 -15.66 31.86 -5.97
N LEU A 181 -15.08 30.85 -6.60
CA LEU A 181 -13.73 30.87 -7.12
C LEU A 181 -13.70 31.53 -8.51
N THR A 182 -12.64 32.27 -8.81
CA THR A 182 -12.39 32.75 -10.17
C THR A 182 -11.97 31.61 -11.10
N THR A 183 -11.96 31.84 -12.39
CA THR A 183 -11.51 30.85 -13.38
C THR A 183 -10.05 30.44 -13.14
N GLU A 184 -9.19 31.40 -12.77
CA GLU A 184 -7.78 31.15 -12.47
C GLU A 184 -7.62 30.32 -11.19
N GLU A 185 -8.43 30.58 -10.16
CA GLU A 185 -8.42 29.81 -8.91
C GLU A 185 -8.94 28.38 -9.14
N ILE A 186 -9.97 28.20 -9.97
CA ILE A 186 -10.44 26.87 -10.39
C ILE A 186 -9.31 26.16 -11.13
N GLY A 187 -8.64 26.84 -12.07
CA GLY A 187 -7.50 26.30 -12.80
C GLY A 187 -6.42 25.78 -11.85
N ALA A 188 -6.06 26.56 -10.82
CA ALA A 188 -5.09 26.15 -9.82
C ALA A 188 -5.53 24.89 -9.03
N ILE A 189 -6.84 24.75 -8.73
CA ILE A 189 -7.34 23.53 -8.08
C ILE A 189 -7.26 22.33 -9.02
N LEU A 190 -7.56 22.50 -10.29
CA LEU A 190 -7.51 21.42 -11.28
C LEU A 190 -6.10 20.85 -11.51
N GLU A 191 -5.06 21.55 -11.07
CA GLU A 191 -3.66 21.08 -11.13
C GLU A 191 -3.32 20.03 -10.04
N HIS A 192 -4.14 19.91 -8.95
CA HIS A 192 -3.77 19.04 -7.82
C HIS A 192 -3.54 17.57 -8.20
N PRO A 193 -4.23 16.93 -9.18
CA PRO A 193 -3.94 15.54 -9.50
C PRO A 193 -2.55 15.39 -10.14
N ALA A 194 -2.16 16.33 -10.99
CA ALA A 194 -0.83 16.33 -11.60
C ALA A 194 0.27 16.60 -10.57
N MET A 195 0.07 17.58 -9.68
CA MET A 195 1.00 17.84 -8.56
C MET A 195 1.08 16.66 -7.61
N GLY A 196 -0.06 16.05 -7.26
CA GLY A 196 -0.11 14.87 -6.41
C GLY A 196 0.62 13.68 -7.01
N ALA A 197 0.42 13.43 -8.30
CA ALA A 197 1.13 12.40 -9.03
C ALA A 197 2.64 12.59 -8.98
N GLY A 198 3.13 13.82 -9.16
CA GLY A 198 4.55 14.16 -9.06
C GLY A 198 5.12 13.92 -7.66
N ILE A 199 4.37 14.27 -6.60
CA ILE A 199 4.77 13.99 -5.22
C ILE A 199 4.89 12.48 -4.99
N VAL A 200 3.87 11.71 -5.37
CA VAL A 200 3.81 10.26 -5.19
C VAL A 200 4.91 9.55 -5.99
N GLU A 201 5.15 9.99 -7.23
CA GLU A 201 6.20 9.44 -8.10
C GLU A 201 7.61 9.66 -7.54
N SER A 202 7.85 10.76 -6.84
CA SER A 202 9.13 11.06 -6.20
C SER A 202 9.50 10.10 -5.06
N ILE A 203 8.53 9.34 -4.56
CA ILE A 203 8.70 8.38 -3.45
C ILE A 203 8.68 6.96 -4.03
N PRO A 204 9.83 6.25 -4.14
CA PRO A 204 9.91 4.94 -4.81
C PRO A 204 8.88 3.92 -4.31
N LEU A 205 8.55 3.95 -3.01
CA LEU A 205 7.58 3.05 -2.39
C LEU A 205 6.14 3.34 -2.83
N LEU A 206 5.82 4.58 -3.22
CA LEU A 206 4.49 5.05 -3.59
C LEU A 206 4.33 5.27 -5.10
N ALA A 207 5.43 5.28 -5.87
CA ALA A 207 5.45 5.66 -7.29
C ALA A 207 4.44 4.89 -8.15
N HIS A 208 4.13 3.65 -7.79
CA HIS A 208 3.16 2.83 -8.52
C HIS A 208 1.71 3.33 -8.39
N HIS A 209 1.39 4.21 -7.42
CA HIS A 209 0.09 4.85 -7.29
C HIS A 209 -0.05 6.13 -8.12
N SER A 210 1.08 6.69 -8.64
CA SER A 210 1.07 7.95 -9.39
C SER A 210 0.06 7.98 -10.54
N PRO A 211 -0.10 6.91 -11.37
CA PRO A 211 -1.11 6.92 -12.42
C PRO A 211 -2.55 7.03 -11.89
N ALA A 212 -2.87 6.41 -10.75
CA ALA A 212 -4.20 6.49 -10.17
C ALA A 212 -4.48 7.88 -9.61
N VAL A 213 -3.51 8.50 -8.93
CA VAL A 213 -3.60 9.85 -8.37
C VAL A 213 -3.70 10.90 -9.48
N ARG A 214 -3.00 10.71 -10.62
CA ARG A 214 -3.05 11.64 -11.75
C ARG A 214 -4.42 11.65 -12.42
N HIS A 215 -5.05 10.48 -12.61
CA HIS A 215 -6.19 10.31 -13.49
C HIS A 215 -7.53 10.10 -12.79
N LEU A 216 -7.61 10.33 -11.46
CA LEU A 216 -8.85 10.14 -10.70
C LEU A 216 -10.00 11.07 -11.15
N HIS A 217 -9.70 12.20 -11.76
CA HIS A 217 -10.68 13.14 -12.30
C HIS A 217 -10.90 13.02 -13.81
N GLU A 218 -10.36 11.96 -14.43
CA GLU A 218 -10.74 11.61 -15.77
C GLU A 218 -12.17 11.08 -15.80
N ARG A 219 -12.87 11.37 -16.90
CA ARG A 219 -14.24 10.92 -17.11
C ARG A 219 -14.27 9.77 -18.09
N PHE A 220 -15.16 8.83 -17.88
CA PHE A 220 -15.27 7.66 -18.73
C PHE A 220 -15.54 8.04 -20.20
N ASP A 221 -16.23 9.17 -20.44
CA ASP A 221 -16.49 9.73 -21.78
C ASP A 221 -15.32 10.54 -22.39
N GLY A 222 -14.22 10.73 -21.66
CA GLY A 222 -13.04 11.48 -22.10
C GLY A 222 -13.13 13.00 -21.87
N GLY A 223 -14.17 13.50 -21.24
CA GLY A 223 -14.33 14.92 -20.91
C GLY A 223 -13.69 15.34 -19.60
N GLY A 224 -12.82 14.50 -19.03
CA GLY A 224 -12.12 14.72 -17.74
C GLY A 224 -10.79 15.45 -17.90
N TYR A 225 -10.00 15.44 -16.84
CA TYR A 225 -8.68 16.06 -16.77
C TYR A 225 -7.73 15.20 -15.90
N PRO A 226 -6.39 15.34 -16.03
CA PRO A 226 -5.65 16.33 -16.81
C PRO A 226 -5.38 15.94 -18.27
N ASP A 227 -5.43 14.65 -18.63
CA ASP A 227 -4.94 14.15 -19.92
C ASP A 227 -6.07 13.81 -20.93
N GLY A 228 -7.34 13.86 -20.52
CA GLY A 228 -8.51 13.53 -21.34
C GLY A 228 -8.58 12.05 -21.73
N LEU A 229 -8.15 11.17 -20.84
CA LEU A 229 -8.25 9.72 -21.03
C LEU A 229 -9.72 9.29 -21.05
N HIS A 230 -10.05 8.23 -21.80
CA HIS A 230 -11.41 7.72 -21.90
C HIS A 230 -11.49 6.21 -21.71
N GLY A 231 -12.62 5.74 -21.20
CA GLY A 231 -12.92 4.31 -21.03
C GLY A 231 -11.86 3.59 -20.22
N HIS A 232 -11.44 2.44 -20.69
CA HIS A 232 -10.44 1.59 -20.02
C HIS A 232 -8.98 2.07 -20.19
N HIS A 233 -8.72 3.18 -20.90
CA HIS A 233 -7.40 3.82 -20.84
C HIS A 233 -7.15 4.52 -19.50
N ILE A 234 -8.23 4.86 -18.78
CA ILE A 234 -8.14 5.35 -17.42
C ILE A 234 -7.71 4.18 -16.50
N PRO A 235 -6.66 4.32 -15.68
CA PRO A 235 -6.24 3.28 -14.77
C PRO A 235 -7.39 2.76 -13.90
N LEU A 236 -7.49 1.46 -13.68
CA LEU A 236 -8.59 0.84 -12.94
C LEU A 236 -8.76 1.47 -11.55
N ALA A 237 -7.66 1.64 -10.80
CA ALA A 237 -7.70 2.27 -9.49
C ALA A 237 -8.27 3.70 -9.54
N ALA A 238 -7.92 4.49 -10.57
CA ALA A 238 -8.48 5.83 -10.77
C ALA A 238 -10.00 5.79 -11.00
N ARG A 239 -10.49 4.86 -11.82
CA ARG A 239 -11.94 4.67 -12.09
C ARG A 239 -12.70 4.29 -10.81
N ILE A 240 -12.11 3.41 -9.97
CA ILE A 240 -12.68 3.00 -8.69
C ILE A 240 -12.72 4.19 -7.72
N ILE A 241 -11.61 4.92 -7.58
CA ILE A 241 -11.50 6.08 -6.69
C ILE A 241 -12.48 7.16 -7.11
N ALA A 242 -12.65 7.44 -8.39
CA ALA A 242 -13.59 8.45 -8.88
C ALA A 242 -15.04 8.20 -8.42
N VAL A 243 -15.49 6.94 -8.42
CA VAL A 243 -16.81 6.56 -7.89
C VAL A 243 -16.85 6.69 -6.36
N ALA A 244 -15.82 6.19 -5.67
CA ALA A 244 -15.71 6.22 -4.23
C ALA A 244 -15.69 7.65 -3.68
N ASP A 245 -14.93 8.55 -4.32
CA ASP A 245 -14.82 9.97 -4.01
C ASP A 245 -16.17 10.67 -4.08
N VAL A 246 -16.90 10.47 -5.16
CA VAL A 246 -18.23 11.10 -5.34
C VAL A 246 -19.25 10.50 -4.38
N LEU A 247 -19.23 9.20 -4.11
CA LEU A 247 -20.12 8.58 -3.11
C LEU A 247 -19.89 9.19 -1.72
N ASP A 248 -18.63 9.33 -1.28
CA ASP A 248 -18.33 9.97 0.00
C ASP A 248 -18.72 11.44 -0.01
N ALA A 249 -18.40 12.15 -1.10
CA ALA A 249 -18.79 13.55 -1.25
C ALA A 249 -20.30 13.79 -1.14
N LEU A 250 -21.11 12.87 -1.67
CA LEU A 250 -22.57 12.95 -1.61
C LEU A 250 -23.12 12.50 -0.25
N ASN A 251 -22.53 11.51 0.38
CA ASN A 251 -22.99 10.92 1.64
C ASN A 251 -22.48 11.65 2.90
N SER A 252 -21.54 12.59 2.77
CA SER A 252 -20.96 13.36 3.88
C SER A 252 -21.53 14.79 3.96
N ASP A 253 -21.62 15.34 5.17
CA ASP A 253 -21.98 16.75 5.38
C ASP A 253 -20.87 17.67 4.87
N ARG A 254 -21.24 18.65 4.06
CA ARG A 254 -20.34 19.73 3.61
C ARG A 254 -20.89 21.08 4.05
N SER A 255 -20.04 22.09 4.19
CA SER A 255 -20.43 23.43 4.67
C SER A 255 -21.57 24.08 3.90
N TYR A 256 -21.75 23.70 2.64
CA TYR A 256 -22.76 24.26 1.73
C TYR A 256 -23.90 23.28 1.40
N ARG A 257 -23.84 22.03 1.88
CA ARG A 257 -24.83 20.99 1.60
C ARG A 257 -24.83 19.91 2.68
N GLY A 258 -25.99 19.54 3.20
CA GLY A 258 -26.20 18.39 4.06
C GLY A 258 -25.93 17.08 3.32
N SER A 259 -25.55 16.03 4.05
CA SER A 259 -25.39 14.67 3.55
C SER A 259 -26.68 14.13 2.94
N MET A 260 -26.54 13.31 1.89
CA MET A 260 -27.68 12.56 1.39
C MET A 260 -27.53 11.08 1.77
N PRO A 261 -28.65 10.35 1.95
CA PRO A 261 -28.59 8.91 2.21
C PRO A 261 -27.81 8.18 1.11
N LEU A 262 -27.03 7.15 1.48
CA LEU A 262 -26.19 6.41 0.54
C LEU A 262 -26.97 5.90 -0.68
N ASP A 263 -28.20 5.42 -0.51
CA ASP A 263 -29.05 4.96 -1.64
C ASP A 263 -29.34 6.07 -2.66
N ALA A 264 -29.52 7.30 -2.18
CA ALA A 264 -29.72 8.47 -3.03
C ALA A 264 -28.39 8.82 -3.74
N ALA A 265 -27.27 8.78 -3.03
CA ALA A 265 -25.94 9.01 -3.62
C ALA A 265 -25.64 8.00 -4.74
N VAL A 266 -25.94 6.72 -4.52
CA VAL A 266 -25.78 5.66 -5.53
C VAL A 266 -26.68 5.88 -6.74
N THR A 267 -27.92 6.37 -6.52
CA THR A 267 -28.81 6.72 -7.63
C THR A 267 -28.23 7.85 -8.49
N GLU A 268 -27.66 8.88 -7.85
CA GLU A 268 -27.01 9.99 -8.59
C GLU A 268 -25.80 9.51 -9.39
N VAL A 269 -24.96 8.64 -8.80
CA VAL A 269 -23.81 8.01 -9.51
C VAL A 269 -24.31 7.17 -10.69
N SER A 270 -25.41 6.43 -10.53
CA SER A 270 -25.99 5.60 -11.60
C SER A 270 -26.52 6.42 -12.79
N ASN A 271 -27.06 7.62 -12.54
CA ASN A 271 -27.59 8.51 -13.57
C ASN A 271 -26.50 9.01 -14.54
N VAL A 272 -25.24 8.96 -14.14
CA VAL A 272 -24.09 9.41 -14.93
C VAL A 272 -23.14 8.29 -15.32
N SER A 273 -23.59 7.03 -15.17
CA SER A 273 -22.89 5.82 -15.61
C SER A 273 -22.61 5.86 -17.12
N GLY A 274 -21.43 5.42 -17.54
CA GLY A 274 -20.97 5.46 -18.93
C GLY A 274 -20.57 6.86 -19.42
N LYS A 275 -20.84 7.90 -18.63
CA LYS A 275 -20.44 9.27 -18.93
C LYS A 275 -19.33 9.75 -17.98
N LEU A 276 -19.62 9.88 -16.71
CA LEU A 276 -18.60 10.23 -15.71
C LEU A 276 -17.85 8.99 -15.23
N PHE A 277 -18.55 7.92 -14.97
CA PHE A 277 -18.05 6.73 -14.29
C PHE A 277 -18.13 5.48 -15.16
N ASP A 278 -17.25 4.55 -14.88
CA ASP A 278 -17.23 3.22 -15.49
C ASP A 278 -18.51 2.45 -15.14
N PRO A 279 -19.28 1.98 -16.15
CA PRO A 279 -20.51 1.21 -15.92
C PRO A 279 -20.29 -0.07 -15.11
N GLU A 280 -19.15 -0.73 -15.23
CA GLU A 280 -18.85 -1.95 -14.48
C GLU A 280 -18.74 -1.64 -12.99
N ILE A 281 -18.02 -0.58 -12.61
CA ILE A 281 -17.86 -0.15 -11.22
C ILE A 281 -19.19 0.36 -10.66
N VAL A 282 -19.94 1.14 -11.44
CA VAL A 282 -21.27 1.59 -11.04
C VAL A 282 -22.20 0.39 -10.80
N GLY A 283 -22.18 -0.62 -11.67
CA GLY A 283 -22.95 -1.86 -11.49
C GLY A 283 -22.67 -2.54 -10.16
N VAL A 284 -21.41 -2.55 -9.72
CA VAL A 284 -21.00 -3.14 -8.43
C VAL A 284 -21.52 -2.33 -7.24
N VAL A 285 -21.38 -1.02 -7.23
CA VAL A 285 -21.83 -0.19 -6.09
C VAL A 285 -23.36 -0.10 -6.00
N THR A 286 -24.09 -0.49 -7.03
CA THR A 286 -25.56 -0.63 -7.01
C THR A 286 -26.03 -1.97 -6.48
N ASP A 287 -25.13 -2.97 -6.35
CA ASP A 287 -25.49 -4.28 -5.79
C ASP A 287 -25.85 -4.17 -4.30
N GLN A 288 -26.94 -4.80 -3.90
CA GLN A 288 -27.46 -4.72 -2.53
C GLN A 288 -26.51 -5.30 -1.48
N SER A 289 -25.72 -6.30 -1.85
CA SER A 289 -24.72 -6.91 -0.96
C SER A 289 -23.57 -5.94 -0.69
N VAL A 290 -23.14 -5.22 -1.71
CA VAL A 290 -22.11 -4.18 -1.63
C VAL A 290 -22.61 -2.98 -0.85
N LEU A 291 -23.82 -2.50 -1.15
CA LEU A 291 -24.47 -1.42 -0.41
C LEU A 291 -24.60 -1.73 1.08
N HIS A 292 -24.90 -2.98 1.43
CA HIS A 292 -24.95 -3.38 2.85
C HIS A 292 -23.57 -3.21 3.53
N VAL A 293 -22.49 -3.54 2.87
CA VAL A 293 -21.11 -3.33 3.37
C VAL A 293 -20.83 -1.83 3.48
N LEU A 294 -21.11 -1.06 2.44
CA LEU A 294 -20.83 0.37 2.37
C LEU A 294 -21.65 1.19 3.39
N ARG A 295 -22.89 0.80 3.74
CA ARG A 295 -23.71 1.43 4.78
C ARG A 295 -23.13 1.31 6.19
N ASN A 296 -22.35 0.26 6.44
CA ASN A 296 -21.72 0.00 7.73
C ASN A 296 -20.29 0.58 7.80
N THR A 297 -20.00 1.60 6.99
CA THR A 297 -18.71 2.28 6.98
C THR A 297 -18.37 2.80 8.36
N PRO A 298 -17.28 2.34 9.01
CA PRO A 298 -16.84 2.93 10.26
C PRO A 298 -16.37 4.36 9.99
N THR A 299 -16.82 5.32 10.81
CA THR A 299 -16.30 6.69 10.78
C THR A 299 -14.79 6.74 11.10
N ASP A 300 -14.33 5.73 11.87
CA ASP A 300 -12.94 5.49 12.18
C ASP A 300 -12.47 4.18 11.49
N TYR A 301 -11.86 4.30 10.32
CA TYR A 301 -11.30 3.15 9.62
C TYR A 301 -10.15 2.55 10.44
N PRO A 302 -10.24 1.27 10.88
CA PRO A 302 -9.20 0.66 11.67
C PRO A 302 -7.91 0.52 10.87
N SER A 303 -6.79 0.90 11.46
CA SER A 303 -5.44 0.86 10.89
C SER A 303 -4.85 -0.55 10.71
N THR A 304 -5.63 -1.61 10.91
CA THR A 304 -5.09 -2.99 10.88
C THR A 304 -5.99 -3.92 10.09
N HIS A 305 -5.48 -4.35 8.97
CA HIS A 305 -5.98 -5.45 8.13
C HIS A 305 -5.61 -6.80 8.75
N ASN A 306 -6.05 -7.11 9.99
CA ASN A 306 -5.60 -8.30 10.69
C ASN A 306 -6.70 -9.32 11.02
N ASP A 307 -7.91 -9.24 10.44
CA ASP A 307 -9.01 -10.13 10.84
C ASP A 307 -9.64 -10.99 9.71
N ARG A 308 -8.99 -11.09 8.53
CA ARG A 308 -9.49 -11.95 7.45
C ARG A 308 -8.66 -13.21 7.19
N SER A 309 -7.89 -13.68 8.18
CA SER A 309 -7.24 -14.99 8.14
C SER A 309 -7.88 -15.92 9.16
N ASN A 310 -9.06 -16.42 8.85
CA ASN A 310 -9.60 -17.69 9.35
C ASN A 310 -10.16 -18.49 8.18
#